data_458cb5605f24b651e56a37c4fbb01d78
#
_entry.id   458cb5605f24b651e56a37c4fbb01d78
#
_cell.length_a   1.000
_cell.length_b   1.000
_cell.length_c   1.000
_cell.angle_alpha   90.00
_cell.angle_beta   90.00
_cell.angle_gamma   90.00
#
_symmetry.space_group_name_H-M   'P 1'
#
loop_
_entity.id
_entity.type
_entity.pdbx_description
1 polymer ?
#
loop_
_entity_poly.entity_id
_entity_poly.type
_entity_poly.pdbx_seq_one_letter_code
_entity_poly.pdbx_strand_id
1 'polypeptide(L)'
;MDTAALLAYFTGLQARIVAELAAFDGKDFRTDSWQRPEGGGGITRLIEEGDFFERGGVNFSHVTGSHLPPSATAARPTLAGRAWEAMGVSLVLHPRNPYCPTAHMNVRCFVASKDGEEPVWWFGGGMDLTPYYGFEEDARHFHATCKQALAPFGAEVHARYKKWCDEYFFLRHRNEPRGVGGIFFDDLSEGGLERCFGLTQAVGNAFLPAYLPLAERRRTLPYGERERDFQAYRRGRYVEFNLVWDRGTLFGLQSGGRTESILMSLPPIVKWRYDWKPEAGSAEEKLYTDFLKPKDWV
;
A
#
# COMPACT_ATOMS: atom_id res chain seq x y z
N MET A 1 -5.77 15.15 -20.90
CA MET A 1 -5.10 14.87 -19.60
C MET A 1 -3.60 15.06 -19.79
N ASP A 2 -2.93 15.78 -18.91
CA ASP A 2 -1.47 15.93 -18.96
C ASP A 2 -0.80 14.74 -18.20
N THR A 3 -0.52 13.66 -18.94
CA THR A 3 0.17 12.48 -18.39
C THR A 3 1.61 12.77 -18.01
N ALA A 4 2.26 13.78 -18.59
CA ALA A 4 3.62 14.16 -18.24
C ALA A 4 3.68 14.72 -16.80
N ALA A 5 2.71 15.52 -16.39
CA ALA A 5 2.61 16.02 -15.01
C ALA A 5 2.36 14.88 -13.99
N LEU A 6 1.54 13.89 -14.35
CA LEU A 6 1.31 12.70 -13.53
C LEU A 6 2.60 11.88 -13.35
N LEU A 7 3.32 11.61 -14.44
CA LEU A 7 4.59 10.87 -14.42
C LEU A 7 5.66 11.60 -13.62
N ALA A 8 5.79 12.92 -13.80
CA ALA A 8 6.72 13.74 -13.02
C ALA A 8 6.41 13.69 -11.52
N TYR A 9 5.13 13.71 -11.13
CA TYR A 9 4.74 13.57 -9.74
C TYR A 9 5.09 12.19 -9.19
N PHE A 10 4.70 11.09 -9.85
CA PHE A 10 4.92 9.74 -9.33
C PHE A 10 6.42 9.39 -9.25
N THR A 11 7.22 9.77 -10.25
CA THR A 11 8.68 9.56 -10.19
C THR A 11 9.33 10.41 -9.10
N GLY A 12 8.91 11.66 -8.95
CA GLY A 12 9.37 12.54 -7.87
C GLY A 12 8.95 12.02 -6.48
N LEU A 13 7.74 11.47 -6.34
CA LEU A 13 7.27 10.86 -5.11
C LEU A 13 8.12 9.65 -4.73
N GLN A 14 8.39 8.74 -5.67
CA GLN A 14 9.27 7.60 -5.43
C GLN A 14 10.66 8.06 -4.97
N ALA A 15 11.24 9.02 -5.66
CA ALA A 15 12.58 9.51 -5.34
C ALA A 15 12.67 10.11 -3.92
N ARG A 16 11.69 10.94 -3.53
CA ARG A 16 11.63 11.53 -2.18
C ARG A 16 11.46 10.46 -1.12
N ILE A 17 10.52 9.53 -1.30
CA ILE A 17 10.27 8.45 -0.33
C ILE A 17 11.53 7.62 -0.17
N VAL A 18 12.18 7.22 -1.24
CA VAL A 18 13.41 6.40 -1.18
C VAL A 18 14.54 7.13 -0.47
N ALA A 19 14.74 8.42 -0.75
CA ALA A 19 15.79 9.21 -0.12
C ALA A 19 15.61 9.28 1.41
N GLU A 20 14.39 9.56 1.87
CA GLU A 20 14.08 9.65 3.31
C GLU A 20 14.17 8.28 4.00
N LEU A 21 13.68 7.22 3.36
CA LEU A 21 13.77 5.86 3.92
C LEU A 21 15.21 5.35 3.95
N ALA A 22 16.05 5.65 2.95
CA ALA A 22 17.45 5.30 2.95
C ALA A 22 18.22 6.04 4.05
N ALA A 23 17.97 7.35 4.22
CA ALA A 23 18.54 8.13 5.30
C ALA A 23 18.11 7.62 6.69
N PHE A 24 16.85 7.18 6.82
CA PHE A 24 16.33 6.61 8.06
C PHE A 24 16.92 5.24 8.39
N ASP A 25 17.08 4.36 7.39
CA ASP A 25 17.65 3.01 7.55
C ASP A 25 19.16 3.05 7.77
N GLY A 26 19.87 3.91 7.05
CA GLY A 26 21.34 3.95 6.95
C GLY A 26 21.89 3.15 5.77
N LYS A 27 21.02 2.55 4.93
CA LYS A 27 21.40 1.73 3.77
C LYS A 27 20.65 2.18 2.52
N ASP A 28 21.34 2.21 1.40
CA ASP A 28 20.77 2.56 0.10
C ASP A 28 19.83 1.50 -0.46
N PHE A 29 18.81 1.95 -1.18
CA PHE A 29 17.92 1.10 -1.95
C PHE A 29 18.55 0.70 -3.28
N ARG A 30 18.59 -0.59 -3.57
CA ARG A 30 18.98 -1.11 -4.90
C ARG A 30 17.95 -0.65 -5.92
N THR A 31 18.41 -0.21 -7.08
CA THR A 31 17.58 0.18 -8.22
C THR A 31 17.51 -0.95 -9.23
N ASP A 32 16.32 -1.30 -9.67
CA ASP A 32 16.05 -2.23 -10.76
C ASP A 32 15.07 -1.59 -11.74
N SER A 33 15.58 -1.15 -12.88
CA SER A 33 14.78 -0.56 -13.96
C SER A 33 14.40 -1.66 -14.96
N TRP A 34 13.14 -1.69 -15.34
CA TRP A 34 12.61 -2.75 -16.19
C TRP A 34 11.65 -2.19 -17.26
N GLN A 35 11.51 -2.92 -18.35
CA GLN A 35 10.60 -2.63 -19.45
C GLN A 35 9.75 -3.85 -19.74
N ARG A 36 8.53 -3.62 -20.29
CA ARG A 36 7.61 -4.66 -20.73
C ARG A 36 7.61 -4.73 -22.25
N PRO A 37 7.61 -5.95 -22.83
CA PRO A 37 7.45 -6.11 -24.28
C PRO A 37 6.15 -5.50 -24.82
N GLU A 38 5.09 -5.55 -24.05
CA GLU A 38 3.75 -5.03 -24.41
C GLU A 38 3.64 -3.51 -24.30
N GLY A 39 4.62 -2.85 -23.68
CA GLY A 39 4.71 -1.42 -23.53
C GLY A 39 4.86 -0.92 -22.10
N GLY A 40 5.63 0.13 -21.97
CA GLY A 40 5.93 0.76 -20.69
C GLY A 40 6.97 0.00 -19.87
N GLY A 41 7.04 0.32 -18.59
CA GLY A 41 8.04 -0.24 -17.68
C GLY A 41 7.91 0.31 -16.27
N GLY A 42 8.99 0.25 -15.52
CA GLY A 42 9.01 0.79 -14.16
C GLY A 42 10.40 0.83 -13.55
N ILE A 43 10.45 1.31 -12.33
CA ILE A 43 11.66 1.39 -11.50
C ILE A 43 11.31 0.81 -10.14
N THR A 44 11.87 -0.32 -9.80
CA THR A 44 11.76 -0.92 -8.48
C THR A 44 12.95 -0.47 -7.64
N ARG A 45 12.66 0.09 -6.47
CA ARG A 45 13.66 0.47 -5.47
C ARG A 45 13.48 -0.47 -4.28
N LEU A 46 14.48 -1.30 -4.01
CA LEU A 46 14.39 -2.41 -3.04
C LEU A 46 15.49 -2.32 -1.99
N ILE A 47 15.12 -2.44 -0.72
CA ILE A 47 16.03 -2.67 0.39
C ILE A 47 15.79 -4.07 0.95
N GLU A 48 16.86 -4.82 1.14
CA GLU A 48 16.90 -6.13 1.80
C GLU A 48 18.04 -6.13 2.81
N GLU A 49 17.82 -6.73 3.97
CA GLU A 49 18.79 -6.78 5.05
C GLU A 49 19.33 -5.39 5.46
N GLY A 50 18.41 -4.39 5.53
CA GLY A 50 18.72 -3.07 6.06
C GLY A 50 18.87 -3.10 7.58
N ASP A 51 19.40 -2.05 8.15
CA ASP A 51 19.56 -1.95 9.61
C ASP A 51 18.21 -1.85 10.33
N PHE A 52 17.28 -1.12 9.74
CA PHE A 52 15.91 -0.97 10.23
C PHE A 52 14.91 -1.80 9.41
N PHE A 53 14.92 -1.69 8.07
CA PHE A 53 14.04 -2.44 7.19
C PHE A 53 14.64 -3.80 6.86
N GLU A 54 14.03 -4.87 7.36
CA GLU A 54 14.41 -6.23 6.98
C GLU A 54 14.14 -6.49 5.51
N ARG A 55 13.03 -5.95 5.00
CA ARG A 55 12.72 -5.84 3.57
C ARG A 55 11.79 -4.67 3.33
N GLY A 56 11.98 -3.98 2.21
CA GLY A 56 11.08 -2.93 1.76
C GLY A 56 11.25 -2.64 0.29
N GLY A 57 10.18 -2.22 -0.34
CA GLY A 57 10.22 -1.85 -1.74
C GLY A 57 9.34 -0.63 -2.03
N VAL A 58 9.83 0.24 -2.91
CA VAL A 58 9.09 1.37 -3.46
C VAL A 58 9.12 1.23 -4.98
N ASN A 59 8.01 0.83 -5.55
CA ASN A 59 7.88 0.55 -6.98
C ASN A 59 7.15 1.69 -7.69
N PHE A 60 7.78 2.28 -8.69
CA PHE A 60 7.11 3.08 -9.70
C PHE A 60 6.85 2.22 -10.93
N SER A 61 5.66 2.31 -11.50
CA SER A 61 5.32 1.68 -12.76
C SER A 61 4.56 2.65 -13.66
N HIS A 62 4.84 2.58 -14.96
CA HIS A 62 4.06 3.18 -16.03
C HIS A 62 3.95 2.14 -17.14
N VAL A 63 2.81 1.50 -17.23
CA VAL A 63 2.57 0.40 -18.18
C VAL A 63 1.48 0.80 -19.16
N THR A 64 1.63 0.37 -20.40
CA THR A 64 0.69 0.69 -21.48
C THR A 64 0.25 -0.57 -22.19
N GLY A 65 -0.89 -0.50 -22.88
CA GLY A 65 -1.37 -1.57 -23.72
C GLY A 65 -2.36 -1.08 -24.77
N SER A 66 -2.37 -1.72 -25.92
CA SER A 66 -3.28 -1.39 -27.02
C SER A 66 -4.71 -1.86 -26.79
N HIS A 67 -4.88 -2.89 -25.95
CA HIS A 67 -6.20 -3.50 -25.66
C HIS A 67 -6.26 -3.95 -24.21
N LEU A 68 -7.45 -3.80 -23.60
CA LEU A 68 -7.71 -4.34 -22.28
C LEU A 68 -8.17 -5.80 -22.36
N PRO A 69 -7.88 -6.61 -21.32
CA PRO A 69 -8.39 -7.98 -21.25
C PRO A 69 -9.91 -8.02 -21.31
N PRO A 70 -10.51 -9.10 -21.90
CA PRO A 70 -11.97 -9.25 -21.97
C PRO A 70 -12.68 -9.14 -20.61
N SER A 71 -12.03 -9.60 -19.54
CA SER A 71 -12.58 -9.49 -18.18
C SER A 71 -12.73 -8.04 -17.71
N ALA A 72 -11.82 -7.14 -18.08
CA ALA A 72 -11.90 -5.72 -17.75
C ALA A 72 -12.99 -5.02 -18.57
N THR A 73 -13.12 -5.35 -19.86
CA THR A 73 -14.14 -4.76 -20.74
C THR A 73 -15.54 -5.32 -20.49
N ALA A 74 -15.68 -6.57 -20.02
CA ALA A 74 -16.96 -7.13 -19.59
C ALA A 74 -17.52 -6.38 -18.36
N ALA A 75 -16.67 -6.02 -17.41
CA ALA A 75 -17.04 -5.23 -16.23
C ALA A 75 -17.31 -3.75 -16.58
N ARG A 76 -16.65 -3.23 -17.65
CA ARG A 76 -16.72 -1.83 -18.08
C ARG A 76 -16.75 -1.72 -19.61
N PRO A 77 -17.92 -1.86 -20.22
CA PRO A 77 -18.07 -1.84 -21.70
C PRO A 77 -17.51 -0.57 -22.37
N THR A 78 -17.50 0.56 -21.65
CA THR A 78 -16.95 1.84 -22.13
C THR A 78 -15.44 1.80 -22.40
N LEU A 79 -14.74 0.79 -21.92
CA LEU A 79 -13.29 0.60 -22.12
C LEU A 79 -12.99 -0.22 -23.39
N ALA A 80 -13.99 -0.79 -24.03
CA ALA A 80 -13.80 -1.66 -25.20
C ALA A 80 -13.15 -0.89 -26.37
N GLY A 81 -12.07 -1.47 -26.93
CA GLY A 81 -11.36 -0.90 -28.08
C GLY A 81 -10.53 0.34 -27.76
N ARG A 82 -10.27 0.63 -26.48
CA ARG A 82 -9.38 1.71 -26.04
C ARG A 82 -7.97 1.20 -25.79
N ALA A 83 -6.99 1.98 -26.20
CA ALA A 83 -5.63 1.87 -25.67
C ALA A 83 -5.62 2.40 -24.22
N TRP A 84 -4.73 1.90 -23.39
CA TRP A 84 -4.71 2.24 -21.98
C TRP A 84 -3.30 2.45 -21.44
N GLU A 85 -3.21 3.22 -20.39
CA GLU A 85 -2.02 3.37 -19.56
C GLU A 85 -2.40 3.37 -18.08
N ALA A 86 -1.55 2.77 -17.27
CA ALA A 86 -1.65 2.78 -15.82
C ALA A 86 -0.32 3.17 -15.21
N MET A 87 -0.35 4.07 -14.27
CA MET A 87 0.86 4.58 -13.63
C MET A 87 0.65 4.80 -12.15
N GLY A 88 1.72 4.67 -11.37
CA GLY A 88 1.64 4.91 -9.94
C GLY A 88 2.87 4.50 -9.16
N VAL A 89 2.79 4.72 -7.86
CA VAL A 89 3.77 4.30 -6.86
C VAL A 89 3.11 3.38 -5.87
N SER A 90 3.74 2.24 -5.60
CA SER A 90 3.34 1.30 -4.56
C SER A 90 4.53 1.00 -3.67
N LEU A 91 4.32 0.92 -2.37
CA LEU A 91 5.35 0.55 -1.43
C LEU A 91 4.83 -0.36 -0.32
N VAL A 92 5.71 -1.21 0.17
CA VAL A 92 5.53 -1.98 1.40
C VAL A 92 6.85 -2.00 2.16
N LEU A 93 6.78 -1.77 3.47
CA LEU A 93 7.93 -1.73 4.36
C LEU A 93 7.75 -2.75 5.49
N HIS A 94 8.71 -3.65 5.63
CA HIS A 94 8.75 -4.66 6.69
C HIS A 94 9.93 -4.39 7.64
N PRO A 95 9.70 -3.68 8.76
CA PRO A 95 10.74 -3.43 9.75
C PRO A 95 11.23 -4.71 10.42
N ARG A 96 12.51 -4.72 10.81
CA ARG A 96 13.12 -5.80 11.58
C ARG A 96 12.52 -5.89 12.99
N ASN A 97 12.36 -4.75 13.67
CA ASN A 97 11.83 -4.69 15.02
C ASN A 97 10.33 -5.02 15.03
N PRO A 98 9.87 -6.03 15.79
CA PRO A 98 8.47 -6.43 15.88
C PRO A 98 7.51 -5.35 16.40
N TYR A 99 8.02 -4.39 17.12
CA TYR A 99 7.23 -3.26 17.62
C TYR A 99 6.99 -2.16 16.57
N CYS A 100 7.72 -2.22 15.46
CA CYS A 100 7.49 -1.35 14.31
C CYS A 100 6.52 -2.02 13.35
N PRO A 101 5.41 -1.37 12.99
CA PRO A 101 4.42 -1.96 12.08
C PRO A 101 4.92 -2.03 10.64
N THR A 102 4.43 -3.01 9.89
CA THR A 102 4.45 -2.98 8.43
C THR A 102 3.56 -1.84 7.95
N ALA A 103 4.00 -1.12 6.94
CA ALA A 103 3.22 -0.07 6.29
C ALA A 103 3.13 -0.32 4.78
N HIS A 104 1.97 0.01 4.22
CA HIS A 104 1.69 -0.03 2.80
C HIS A 104 1.17 1.33 2.34
N MET A 105 1.54 1.74 1.15
CA MET A 105 0.92 2.86 0.44
C MET A 105 0.88 2.54 -1.06
N ASN A 106 -0.22 2.92 -1.70
CA ASN A 106 -0.36 2.92 -3.14
C ASN A 106 -1.05 4.20 -3.59
N VAL A 107 -0.57 4.80 -4.65
CA VAL A 107 -1.26 5.89 -5.37
C VAL A 107 -1.08 5.66 -6.86
N ARG A 108 -2.19 5.68 -7.61
CA ARG A 108 -2.20 5.29 -9.02
C ARG A 108 -3.21 6.09 -9.84
N CYS A 109 -2.97 6.13 -11.14
CA CYS A 109 -3.88 6.65 -12.14
C CYS A 109 -4.00 5.64 -13.28
N PHE A 110 -5.23 5.48 -13.79
CA PHE A 110 -5.54 4.72 -14.99
C PHE A 110 -6.18 5.65 -16.01
N VAL A 111 -5.79 5.49 -17.27
CA VAL A 111 -6.34 6.24 -18.40
C VAL A 111 -6.59 5.30 -19.57
N ALA A 112 -7.74 5.39 -20.20
CA ALA A 112 -8.07 4.66 -21.42
C ALA A 112 -8.54 5.64 -22.51
N SER A 113 -7.86 5.64 -23.64
CA SER A 113 -8.04 6.61 -24.73
C SER A 113 -8.41 5.90 -26.03
N LYS A 114 -9.21 6.60 -26.84
CA LYS A 114 -9.55 6.20 -28.21
C LYS A 114 -9.70 7.48 -29.04
N ASP A 115 -9.20 7.46 -30.27
CA ASP A 115 -9.24 8.60 -31.15
C ASP A 115 -10.67 9.10 -31.36
N GLY A 116 -10.86 10.41 -31.20
CA GLY A 116 -12.16 11.06 -31.35
C GLY A 116 -13.14 10.87 -30.18
N GLU A 117 -12.74 10.21 -29.11
CA GLU A 117 -13.55 10.03 -27.91
C GLU A 117 -12.87 10.63 -26.66
N GLU A 118 -13.67 11.11 -25.71
CA GLU A 118 -13.16 11.55 -24.43
C GLU A 118 -12.45 10.41 -23.69
N PRO A 119 -11.31 10.64 -23.05
CA PRO A 119 -10.61 9.62 -22.28
C PRO A 119 -11.41 9.22 -21.03
N VAL A 120 -11.39 7.93 -20.73
CA VAL A 120 -11.90 7.39 -19.48
C VAL A 120 -10.74 7.28 -18.51
N TRP A 121 -10.86 7.85 -17.32
CA TRP A 121 -9.78 7.86 -16.35
C TRP A 121 -10.31 7.77 -14.91
N TRP A 122 -9.48 7.27 -14.01
CA TRP A 122 -9.72 7.30 -12.57
C TRP A 122 -8.42 7.20 -11.79
N PHE A 123 -8.47 7.65 -10.54
CA PHE A 123 -7.41 7.47 -9.57
C PHE A 123 -7.81 6.39 -8.55
N GLY A 124 -6.79 5.78 -7.95
CA GLY A 124 -6.95 4.88 -6.82
C GLY A 124 -5.75 4.99 -5.90
N GLY A 125 -5.92 4.56 -4.67
CA GLY A 125 -4.83 4.60 -3.72
C GLY A 125 -5.26 4.35 -2.29
N GLY A 126 -4.33 4.63 -1.41
CA GLY A 126 -4.51 4.51 0.03
C GLY A 126 -3.20 4.23 0.74
N MET A 127 -3.27 4.19 2.05
CA MET A 127 -2.21 3.72 2.93
C MET A 127 -2.78 3.09 4.17
N ASP A 128 -2.14 2.03 4.66
CA ASP A 128 -2.58 1.30 5.84
C ASP A 128 -1.42 0.78 6.67
N LEU A 129 -1.72 0.53 7.95
CA LEU A 129 -0.76 0.16 8.96
C LEU A 129 -1.08 -1.24 9.52
N THR A 130 -0.08 -2.13 9.55
CA THR A 130 -0.20 -3.50 10.05
C THR A 130 0.76 -3.73 11.21
N PRO A 131 0.34 -3.47 12.46
CA PRO A 131 1.14 -3.75 13.65
C PRO A 131 1.13 -5.24 13.98
N TYR A 132 2.19 -5.69 14.66
CA TYR A 132 2.29 -6.99 15.32
C TYR A 132 2.06 -6.84 16.84
N TYR A 133 2.55 -5.75 17.39
CA TYR A 133 2.24 -5.27 18.73
C TYR A 133 1.62 -3.89 18.60
N GLY A 134 0.40 -3.72 19.10
CA GLY A 134 -0.36 -2.50 18.92
C GLY A 134 0.00 -1.43 19.94
N PHE A 135 0.15 -0.19 19.46
CA PHE A 135 0.25 1.02 20.27
C PHE A 135 -0.83 2.00 19.83
N GLU A 136 -1.66 2.43 20.78
CA GLU A 136 -2.80 3.30 20.45
C GLU A 136 -2.36 4.65 19.89
N GLU A 137 -1.30 5.23 20.44
CA GLU A 137 -0.75 6.49 19.94
C GLU A 137 -0.23 6.40 18.50
N ASP A 138 0.26 5.24 18.06
CA ASP A 138 0.73 5.04 16.69
C ASP A 138 -0.46 4.95 15.72
N ALA A 139 -1.50 4.19 16.09
CA ALA A 139 -2.73 4.11 15.31
C ALA A 139 -3.41 5.49 15.19
N ARG A 140 -3.51 6.22 16.31
CA ARG A 140 -4.06 7.59 16.32
C ARG A 140 -3.26 8.56 15.46
N HIS A 141 -1.94 8.55 15.58
CA HIS A 141 -1.07 9.41 14.76
C HIS A 141 -1.25 9.12 13.27
N PHE A 142 -1.22 7.85 12.88
CA PHE A 142 -1.38 7.45 11.48
C PHE A 142 -2.74 7.90 10.91
N HIS A 143 -3.83 7.62 11.63
CA HIS A 143 -5.17 8.02 11.21
C HIS A 143 -5.39 9.54 11.23
N ALA A 144 -4.83 10.25 12.20
CA ALA A 144 -4.88 11.72 12.25
C ALA A 144 -4.18 12.35 11.05
N THR A 145 -3.03 11.79 10.63
CA THR A 145 -2.31 12.25 9.44
C THR A 145 -3.13 11.96 8.17
N CYS A 146 -3.76 10.79 8.07
CA CYS A 146 -4.69 10.48 6.96
C CYS A 146 -5.86 11.47 6.90
N LYS A 147 -6.48 11.76 8.04
CA LYS A 147 -7.61 12.70 8.14
C LYS A 147 -7.20 14.11 7.75
N GLN A 148 -6.03 14.57 8.22
CA GLN A 148 -5.49 15.88 7.88
C GLN A 148 -5.21 16.01 6.37
N ALA A 149 -4.62 14.99 5.75
CA ALA A 149 -4.35 14.97 4.32
C ALA A 149 -5.64 15.08 3.47
N LEU A 150 -6.72 14.48 3.95
CA LEU A 150 -8.00 14.47 3.24
C LEU A 150 -8.92 15.66 3.58
N ALA A 151 -8.64 16.43 4.62
CA ALA A 151 -9.48 17.53 5.08
C ALA A 151 -9.81 18.58 3.98
N PRO A 152 -8.90 18.95 3.07
CA PRO A 152 -9.22 19.90 1.98
C PRO A 152 -10.25 19.38 0.97
N PHE A 153 -10.53 18.07 0.96
CA PHE A 153 -11.40 17.42 -0.02
C PHE A 153 -12.82 17.14 0.48
N GLY A 154 -13.12 17.45 1.73
CA GLY A 154 -14.46 17.33 2.34
C GLY A 154 -14.42 16.60 3.68
N ALA A 155 -15.28 17.01 4.59
CA ALA A 155 -15.31 16.50 5.96
C ALA A 155 -15.63 14.99 6.05
N GLU A 156 -16.41 14.46 5.10
CA GLU A 156 -16.84 13.06 5.04
C GLU A 156 -15.84 12.13 4.35
N VAL A 157 -14.85 12.68 3.62
CA VAL A 157 -13.95 11.89 2.74
C VAL A 157 -13.10 10.92 3.55
N HIS A 158 -12.56 11.35 4.70
CA HIS A 158 -11.78 10.47 5.56
C HIS A 158 -12.61 9.30 6.08
N ALA A 159 -13.81 9.54 6.62
CA ALA A 159 -14.67 8.49 7.16
C ALA A 159 -15.06 7.47 6.07
N ARG A 160 -15.38 7.94 4.86
CA ARG A 160 -15.69 7.11 3.69
C ARG A 160 -14.52 6.21 3.31
N TYR A 161 -13.31 6.76 3.20
CA TYR A 161 -12.13 6.00 2.78
C TYR A 161 -11.56 5.12 3.89
N LYS A 162 -11.70 5.50 5.14
CA LYS A 162 -11.38 4.67 6.30
C LYS A 162 -12.25 3.42 6.34
N LYS A 163 -13.56 3.60 6.20
CA LYS A 163 -14.51 2.47 6.14
C LYS A 163 -14.17 1.53 4.97
N TRP A 164 -13.89 2.09 3.79
CA TRP A 164 -13.53 1.27 2.62
C TRP A 164 -12.21 0.53 2.83
N CYS A 165 -11.23 1.14 3.51
CA CYS A 165 -9.98 0.49 3.90
C CYS A 165 -10.23 -0.73 4.81
N ASP A 166 -11.07 -0.59 5.83
CA ASP A 166 -11.42 -1.67 6.75
C ASP A 166 -12.11 -2.84 6.00
N GLU A 167 -13.00 -2.54 5.07
CA GLU A 167 -13.71 -3.54 4.26
C GLU A 167 -12.76 -4.23 3.25
N TYR A 168 -11.85 -3.48 2.64
CA TYR A 168 -10.94 -4.01 1.62
C TYR A 168 -9.87 -4.91 2.23
N PHE A 169 -9.19 -4.45 3.31
CA PHE A 169 -8.09 -5.18 3.95
C PHE A 169 -8.57 -6.18 5.01
N PHE A 170 -9.69 -6.85 4.75
CA PHE A 170 -10.27 -7.85 5.64
C PHE A 170 -10.00 -9.27 5.12
N LEU A 171 -9.38 -10.12 5.96
CA LEU A 171 -9.13 -11.53 5.66
C LEU A 171 -10.39 -12.35 5.98
N ARG A 172 -11.21 -12.58 4.96
CA ARG A 172 -12.52 -13.25 5.13
C ARG A 172 -12.40 -14.65 5.73
N HIS A 173 -11.40 -15.43 5.31
CA HIS A 173 -11.16 -16.81 5.81
C HIS A 173 -10.58 -16.86 7.23
N ARG A 174 -10.13 -15.71 7.76
CA ARG A 174 -9.67 -15.56 9.16
C ARG A 174 -10.66 -14.81 10.03
N ASN A 175 -11.64 -14.14 9.41
CA ASN A 175 -12.56 -13.23 10.08
C ASN A 175 -11.84 -12.14 10.88
N GLU A 176 -10.78 -11.56 10.32
CA GLU A 176 -9.99 -10.51 10.96
C GLU A 176 -9.48 -9.46 9.96
N PRO A 177 -9.30 -8.19 10.36
CA PRO A 177 -8.59 -7.20 9.56
C PRO A 177 -7.11 -7.55 9.42
N ARG A 178 -6.49 -7.09 8.31
CA ARG A 178 -5.04 -7.20 8.10
C ARG A 178 -4.25 -6.42 9.15
N GLY A 179 -4.73 -5.24 9.55
CA GLY A 179 -4.11 -4.34 10.51
C GLY A 179 -5.11 -3.37 11.13
N VAL A 180 -4.64 -2.21 11.53
CA VAL A 180 -5.47 -1.14 12.13
C VAL A 180 -6.13 -0.24 11.08
N GLY A 181 -5.95 -0.56 9.80
CA GLY A 181 -6.51 0.21 8.67
C GLY A 181 -5.71 1.46 8.34
N GLY A 182 -6.39 2.41 7.81
CA GLY A 182 -5.91 3.65 7.26
C GLY A 182 -6.96 4.23 6.31
N ILE A 183 -6.60 4.49 5.06
CA ILE A 183 -7.51 4.96 4.01
C ILE A 183 -7.33 4.17 2.73
N PHE A 184 -8.43 3.95 2.01
CA PHE A 184 -8.44 3.32 0.69
C PHE A 184 -9.49 3.96 -0.19
N PHE A 185 -9.15 4.20 -1.46
CA PHE A 185 -10.07 4.67 -2.49
C PHE A 185 -9.71 4.05 -3.84
N ASP A 186 -10.71 3.85 -4.66
CA ASP A 186 -10.57 3.35 -6.04
C ASP A 186 -11.62 4.01 -6.93
N ASP A 187 -11.43 3.90 -8.26
CA ASP A 187 -12.37 4.47 -9.23
C ASP A 187 -12.70 5.96 -9.02
N LEU A 188 -11.77 6.72 -8.45
CA LEU A 188 -11.99 8.12 -8.13
C LEU A 188 -11.91 8.99 -9.38
N SER A 189 -13.04 9.52 -9.82
CA SER A 189 -13.16 10.50 -10.91
C SER A 189 -14.10 11.66 -10.56
N GLU A 190 -14.77 11.58 -9.40
CA GLU A 190 -15.73 12.57 -8.92
C GLU A 190 -15.04 13.91 -8.57
N GLY A 191 -15.58 14.99 -9.10
CA GLY A 191 -15.07 16.36 -8.86
C GLY A 191 -13.99 16.82 -9.84
N GLY A 192 -13.72 16.01 -10.89
CA GLY A 192 -12.81 16.37 -11.96
C GLY A 192 -11.34 16.02 -11.70
N LEU A 193 -10.54 16.14 -12.76
CA LEU A 193 -9.15 15.68 -12.79
C LEU A 193 -8.27 16.36 -11.74
N GLU A 194 -8.31 17.68 -11.65
CA GLU A 194 -7.47 18.46 -10.73
C GLU A 194 -7.72 18.08 -9.27
N ARG A 195 -9.00 17.96 -8.88
CA ARG A 195 -9.39 17.54 -7.55
C ARG A 195 -8.91 16.12 -7.23
N CYS A 196 -9.14 15.16 -8.13
CA CYS A 196 -8.74 13.77 -7.94
C CYS A 196 -7.22 13.61 -7.88
N PHE A 197 -6.50 14.33 -8.74
CA PHE A 197 -5.05 14.35 -8.71
C PHE A 197 -4.51 15.02 -7.45
N GLY A 198 -5.08 16.16 -7.03
CA GLY A 198 -4.72 16.83 -5.79
C GLY A 198 -4.93 15.93 -4.54
N LEU A 199 -6.04 15.18 -4.49
CA LEU A 199 -6.29 14.21 -3.44
C LEU A 199 -5.23 13.10 -3.45
N THR A 200 -4.92 12.55 -4.62
CA THR A 200 -3.90 11.52 -4.80
C THR A 200 -2.52 12.00 -4.35
N GLN A 201 -2.17 13.26 -4.68
CA GLN A 201 -0.95 13.90 -4.21
C GLN A 201 -0.92 14.08 -2.69
N ALA A 202 -2.03 14.52 -2.09
CA ALA A 202 -2.14 14.68 -0.64
C ALA A 202 -1.90 13.35 0.09
N VAL A 203 -2.48 12.25 -0.40
CA VAL A 203 -2.27 10.91 0.17
C VAL A 203 -0.82 10.46 0.01
N GLY A 204 -0.25 10.55 -1.17
CA GLY A 204 1.15 10.16 -1.41
C GLY A 204 2.14 10.95 -0.56
N ASN A 205 1.94 12.28 -0.44
CA ASN A 205 2.80 13.17 0.34
C ASN A 205 2.65 12.95 1.87
N ALA A 206 1.50 12.44 2.32
CA ALA A 206 1.24 12.19 3.74
C ALA A 206 1.92 10.91 4.27
N PHE A 207 2.43 10.02 3.42
CA PHE A 207 2.96 8.73 3.86
C PHE A 207 4.14 8.87 4.83
N LEU A 208 5.16 9.61 4.48
CA LEU A 208 6.33 9.79 5.34
C LEU A 208 5.99 10.47 6.69
N PRO A 209 5.21 11.57 6.73
CA PRO A 209 4.74 12.13 8.00
C PRO A 209 3.87 11.18 8.83
N ALA A 210 3.12 10.27 8.19
CA ALA A 210 2.32 9.28 8.90
C ALA A 210 3.18 8.15 9.49
N TYR A 211 4.24 7.73 8.80
CA TYR A 211 4.97 6.51 9.15
C TYR A 211 6.27 6.76 9.93
N LEU A 212 7.13 7.69 9.51
CA LEU A 212 8.46 7.85 10.12
C LEU A 212 8.42 8.22 11.61
N PRO A 213 7.51 9.08 12.12
CA PRO A 213 7.48 9.40 13.54
C PRO A 213 7.15 8.20 14.45
N LEU A 214 6.29 7.29 13.98
CA LEU A 214 5.99 6.07 14.75
C LEU A 214 7.13 5.05 14.64
N ALA A 215 7.76 4.93 13.49
CA ALA A 215 8.93 4.08 13.29
C ALA A 215 10.09 4.52 14.20
N GLU A 216 10.37 5.81 14.28
CA GLU A 216 11.40 6.37 15.17
C GLU A 216 11.12 6.08 16.64
N ARG A 217 9.87 6.19 17.09
CA ARG A 217 9.50 5.85 18.48
C ARG A 217 9.74 4.39 18.84
N ARG A 218 9.66 3.48 17.85
CA ARG A 218 9.71 2.02 18.09
C ARG A 218 11.02 1.37 17.73
N ARG A 219 11.89 2.04 16.94
CA ARG A 219 13.11 1.43 16.39
C ARG A 219 14.07 0.87 17.43
N THR A 220 14.11 1.46 18.61
CA THR A 220 15.05 1.10 19.68
C THR A 220 14.42 0.24 20.79
N LEU A 221 13.13 -0.11 20.70
CA LEU A 221 12.49 -0.96 21.70
C LEU A 221 13.15 -2.34 21.69
N PRO A 222 13.57 -2.84 22.88
CA PRO A 222 14.19 -4.15 22.98
C PRO A 222 13.16 -5.26 22.69
N TYR A 223 13.58 -6.29 21.96
CA TYR A 223 12.76 -7.45 21.66
C TYR A 223 13.60 -8.73 21.66
N GLY A 224 12.95 -9.87 21.81
CA GLY A 224 13.57 -11.19 21.80
C GLY A 224 12.98 -12.13 20.76
N GLU A 225 13.27 -13.42 20.91
CA GLU A 225 12.79 -14.47 20.02
C GLU A 225 11.25 -14.59 20.02
N ARG A 226 10.60 -14.35 21.17
CA ARG A 226 9.14 -14.38 21.29
C ARG A 226 8.47 -13.37 20.35
N GLU A 227 8.93 -12.13 20.39
CA GLU A 227 8.38 -11.05 19.57
C GLU A 227 8.67 -11.29 18.08
N ARG A 228 9.86 -11.73 17.73
CA ARG A 228 10.24 -12.10 16.35
C ARG A 228 9.40 -13.25 15.82
N ASP A 229 9.18 -14.26 16.63
CA ASP A 229 8.37 -15.42 16.25
C ASP A 229 6.90 -15.04 16.03
N PHE A 230 6.34 -14.19 16.88
CA PHE A 230 4.99 -13.68 16.70
C PHE A 230 4.89 -12.79 15.46
N GLN A 231 5.86 -11.91 15.21
CA GLN A 231 5.94 -11.11 13.99
C GLN A 231 5.92 -12.01 12.74
N ALA A 232 6.74 -13.06 12.69
CA ALA A 232 6.77 -13.99 11.57
C ALA A 232 5.43 -14.70 11.37
N TYR A 233 4.76 -15.09 12.46
CA TYR A 233 3.42 -15.67 12.42
C TYR A 233 2.38 -14.69 11.88
N ARG A 234 2.39 -13.43 12.33
CA ARG A 234 1.47 -12.41 11.84
C ARG A 234 1.75 -11.98 10.39
N ARG A 235 3.00 -12.00 9.98
CA ARG A 235 3.38 -11.79 8.57
C ARG A 235 2.76 -12.84 7.64
N GLY A 236 2.47 -14.05 8.14
CA GLY A 236 1.68 -15.03 7.38
C GLY A 236 0.30 -14.49 6.99
N ARG A 237 -0.37 -13.73 7.85
CA ARG A 237 -1.67 -13.07 7.53
C ARG A 237 -1.53 -12.02 6.43
N TYR A 238 -0.41 -11.28 6.44
CA TYR A 238 -0.11 -10.31 5.39
C TYR A 238 0.06 -11.00 4.03
N VAL A 239 0.79 -12.11 3.98
CA VAL A 239 0.98 -12.93 2.77
C VAL A 239 -0.36 -13.52 2.29
N GLU A 240 -1.16 -14.07 3.20
CA GLU A 240 -2.50 -14.61 2.88
C GLU A 240 -3.37 -13.54 2.19
N PHE A 241 -3.39 -12.32 2.73
CA PHE A 241 -4.15 -11.24 2.09
C PHE A 241 -3.63 -10.94 0.69
N ASN A 242 -2.34 -10.68 0.55
CA ASN A 242 -1.75 -10.27 -0.73
C ASN A 242 -1.90 -11.33 -1.83
N LEU A 243 -1.76 -12.61 -1.51
CA LEU A 243 -1.84 -13.68 -2.51
C LEU A 243 -3.27 -14.17 -2.80
N VAL A 244 -4.21 -14.00 -1.85
CA VAL A 244 -5.56 -14.57 -1.99
C VAL A 244 -6.62 -13.50 -2.25
N TRP A 245 -6.48 -12.32 -1.68
CA TRP A 245 -7.54 -11.30 -1.68
C TRP A 245 -7.17 -9.98 -2.35
N ASP A 246 -5.87 -9.66 -2.48
CA ASP A 246 -5.48 -8.39 -3.08
C ASP A 246 -5.71 -8.39 -4.59
N ARG A 247 -6.69 -7.59 -5.04
CA ARG A 247 -7.04 -7.46 -6.45
C ARG A 247 -5.86 -6.99 -7.31
N GLY A 248 -5.03 -6.11 -6.76
CA GLY A 248 -3.85 -5.58 -7.46
C GLY A 248 -2.79 -6.64 -7.71
N THR A 249 -2.47 -7.44 -6.70
CA THR A 249 -1.53 -8.57 -6.81
C THR A 249 -2.05 -9.62 -7.78
N LEU A 250 -3.32 -10.03 -7.64
CA LEU A 250 -3.94 -11.03 -8.52
C LEU A 250 -3.94 -10.57 -9.97
N PHE A 251 -4.38 -9.33 -10.22
CA PHE A 251 -4.38 -8.75 -11.56
C PHE A 251 -2.96 -8.68 -12.14
N GLY A 252 -1.99 -8.20 -11.36
CA GLY A 252 -0.60 -8.09 -11.80
C GLY A 252 0.00 -9.43 -12.20
N LEU A 253 -0.19 -10.48 -11.40
CA LEU A 253 0.32 -11.82 -11.70
C LEU A 253 -0.39 -12.45 -12.90
N GLN A 254 -1.70 -12.28 -13.03
CA GLN A 254 -2.51 -12.84 -14.12
C GLN A 254 -2.30 -12.12 -15.46
N SER A 255 -1.95 -10.84 -15.43
CA SER A 255 -1.70 -10.02 -16.64
C SER A 255 -0.25 -10.02 -17.11
N GLY A 256 0.59 -10.91 -16.59
CA GLY A 256 2.01 -10.98 -16.97
C GLY A 256 2.84 -9.82 -16.42
N GLY A 257 2.41 -9.21 -15.33
CA GLY A 257 3.20 -8.19 -14.62
C GLY A 257 4.52 -8.75 -14.11
N ARG A 258 5.50 -7.85 -13.86
CA ARG A 258 6.82 -8.27 -13.37
C ARG A 258 6.71 -8.89 -11.97
N THR A 259 6.84 -10.21 -11.88
CA THR A 259 6.68 -10.99 -10.64
C THR A 259 7.54 -10.47 -9.50
N GLU A 260 8.82 -10.17 -9.75
CA GLU A 260 9.76 -9.68 -8.74
C GLU A 260 9.29 -8.33 -8.14
N SER A 261 8.78 -7.42 -8.97
CA SER A 261 8.26 -6.13 -8.53
C SER A 261 6.93 -6.22 -7.79
N ILE A 262 6.13 -7.26 -8.07
CA ILE A 262 4.86 -7.53 -7.37
C ILE A 262 5.15 -8.19 -6.03
N LEU A 263 5.96 -9.25 -6.00
CA LEU A 263 6.24 -10.03 -4.80
C LEU A 263 7.27 -9.39 -3.86
N MET A 264 7.89 -8.25 -4.24
CA MET A 264 8.70 -7.47 -3.31
C MET A 264 7.91 -6.98 -2.09
N SER A 265 6.57 -6.91 -2.22
CA SER A 265 5.65 -6.52 -1.15
C SER A 265 5.55 -7.55 -0.02
N LEU A 266 6.03 -8.77 -0.24
CA LEU A 266 5.95 -9.84 0.75
C LEU A 266 7.11 -9.73 1.76
N PRO A 267 6.86 -10.08 3.05
CA PRO A 267 7.91 -10.13 4.06
C PRO A 267 8.90 -11.26 3.78
N PRO A 268 10.19 -11.13 4.20
CA PRO A 268 11.21 -12.12 3.89
C PRO A 268 11.05 -13.43 4.67
N ILE A 269 10.45 -13.37 5.86
CA ILE A 269 10.25 -14.51 6.77
C ILE A 269 8.80 -14.51 7.26
N VAL A 270 8.16 -15.66 7.15
CA VAL A 270 6.80 -15.91 7.61
C VAL A 270 6.70 -17.27 8.30
N LYS A 271 5.71 -17.42 9.17
CA LYS A 271 5.38 -18.68 9.83
C LYS A 271 3.88 -18.93 9.83
N TRP A 272 3.49 -20.16 9.66
CA TRP A 272 2.13 -20.63 9.93
C TRP A 272 2.17 -21.64 11.09
N ARG A 273 1.14 -21.58 11.95
CA ARG A 273 0.94 -22.51 13.04
C ARG A 273 -0.48 -23.03 12.98
N TYR A 274 -0.64 -24.33 13.20
CA TYR A 274 -1.95 -24.95 13.23
C TYR A 274 -2.69 -24.57 14.53
N ASP A 275 -3.89 -23.99 14.40
CA ASP A 275 -4.80 -23.60 15.50
C ASP A 275 -4.12 -22.88 16.69
N TRP A 276 -3.11 -22.07 16.40
CA TRP A 276 -2.42 -21.31 17.44
C TRP A 276 -3.30 -20.18 17.97
N LYS A 277 -3.28 -20.02 19.30
CA LYS A 277 -3.96 -18.93 20.02
C LYS A 277 -2.97 -18.23 20.94
N PRO A 278 -3.10 -16.91 21.12
CA PRO A 278 -2.27 -16.19 22.07
C PRO A 278 -2.57 -16.62 23.50
N GLU A 279 -1.57 -16.52 24.36
CA GLU A 279 -1.73 -16.70 25.80
C GLU A 279 -2.64 -15.59 26.36
N ALA A 280 -3.57 -15.97 27.24
CA ALA A 280 -4.50 -15.03 27.86
C ALA A 280 -3.76 -13.94 28.65
N GLY A 281 -4.13 -12.67 28.46
CA GLY A 281 -3.51 -11.51 29.07
C GLY A 281 -2.18 -11.07 28.43
N SER A 282 -1.72 -11.78 27.37
CA SER A 282 -0.47 -11.44 26.69
C SER A 282 -0.61 -10.22 25.78
N ALA A 283 0.54 -9.63 25.42
CA ALA A 283 0.58 -8.55 24.42
C ALA A 283 0.12 -9.02 23.03
N GLU A 284 0.32 -10.28 22.71
CA GLU A 284 -0.15 -10.91 21.50
C GLU A 284 -1.69 -11.01 21.48
N GLU A 285 -2.33 -11.37 22.61
CA GLU A 285 -3.79 -11.37 22.73
C GLU A 285 -4.36 -9.96 22.57
N LYS A 286 -3.69 -8.96 23.16
CA LYS A 286 -4.10 -7.56 23.05
C LYS A 286 -4.16 -7.06 21.60
N LEU A 287 -3.32 -7.58 20.71
CA LEU A 287 -3.44 -7.25 19.28
C LEU A 287 -4.82 -7.64 18.75
N TYR A 288 -5.32 -8.84 19.07
CA TYR A 288 -6.61 -9.32 18.56
C TYR A 288 -7.80 -8.64 19.23
N THR A 289 -7.72 -8.37 20.52
CA THR A 289 -8.85 -7.81 21.28
C THR A 289 -9.03 -6.31 21.04
N ASP A 290 -7.94 -5.54 20.89
CA ASP A 290 -7.96 -4.09 20.92
C ASP A 290 -7.68 -3.45 19.55
N PHE A 291 -6.92 -4.12 18.66
CA PHE A 291 -6.41 -3.54 17.43
C PHE A 291 -6.97 -4.16 16.15
N LEU A 292 -7.21 -5.47 16.13
CA LEU A 292 -7.74 -6.15 14.95
C LEU A 292 -9.28 -6.13 14.92
N LYS A 293 -9.83 -4.95 15.14
CA LYS A 293 -11.27 -4.64 14.99
C LYS A 293 -11.39 -3.27 14.36
N PRO A 294 -12.35 -3.05 13.46
CA PRO A 294 -12.66 -1.71 12.98
C PRO A 294 -12.95 -0.79 14.17
N LYS A 295 -12.18 0.26 14.28
CA LYS A 295 -12.25 1.22 15.40
C LYS A 295 -12.07 2.63 14.86
N ASP A 296 -12.79 3.56 15.42
CA ASP A 296 -12.57 4.98 15.17
C ASP A 296 -11.39 5.46 16.03
N TRP A 297 -10.30 5.85 15.36
CA TRP A 297 -9.07 6.26 16.02
C TRP A 297 -8.98 7.78 16.24
N VAL A 298 -9.75 8.57 15.43
CA VAL A 298 -9.67 10.06 15.40
C VAL A 298 -11.01 10.73 15.07
#